data_a877241b3482bd9926e4964d12d309ea
#
_entry.id   a877241b3482bd9926e4964d12d309ea
#
_cell.length_a   1.000
_cell.length_b   1.000
_cell.length_c   1.000
_cell.angle_alpha   90.00
_cell.angle_beta   90.00
_cell.angle_gamma   90.00
#
_symmetry.space_group_name_H-M   'P 1'
#
loop_
_entity.id
_entity.type
_entity.pdbx_description
1 polymer ?
#
loop_
_entity_poly.entity_id
_entity_poly.type
_entity_poly.pdbx_seq_one_letter_code
_entity_poly.pdbx_strand_id
1 'polypeptide(L)'
;MNPGGVATGLQRNFTVQERKSLDAAKSAGVFSYKTVEQGAATTIVAAVAPQFAPTGGHFLDDGNEAYTVRNDAELARRPHGVKQWALDPESATRLWLVSAHLTGRLAYRGTAGR
;
A
#
# COMPACT_ATOMS: atom_id res chain seq x y z
N MET A 1 1.51 -1.96 1.51
CA MET A 1 0.16 -2.57 1.46
C MET A 1 -0.89 -1.47 1.36
N ASN A 2 -1.97 -1.72 0.61
CA ASN A 2 -3.09 -0.81 0.41
C ASN A 2 -4.39 -1.46 0.91
N PRO A 3 -5.04 -0.93 1.95
CA PRO A 3 -6.30 -1.48 2.46
C PRO A 3 -7.54 -1.04 1.64
N GLY A 4 -7.37 -0.18 0.65
CA GLY A 4 -8.47 0.49 -0.04
C GLY A 4 -9.03 1.70 0.71
N GLY A 5 -10.06 2.32 0.15
CA GLY A 5 -10.73 3.46 0.77
C GLY A 5 -11.64 3.04 1.92
N VAL A 6 -11.36 3.50 3.11
CA VAL A 6 -12.17 3.24 4.32
C VAL A 6 -12.67 4.58 4.88
N ALA A 7 -13.95 4.68 5.17
CA ALA A 7 -14.52 5.87 5.80
C ALA A 7 -14.08 5.94 7.28
N THR A 8 -13.13 6.82 7.59
CA THR A 8 -12.58 7.00 8.93
C THR A 8 -12.41 8.48 9.27
N GLY A 9 -11.94 8.78 10.46
CA GLY A 9 -11.62 10.15 10.87
C GLY A 9 -10.49 10.81 10.07
N LEU A 10 -9.79 10.08 9.20
CA LEU A 10 -8.75 10.68 8.32
C LEU A 10 -9.33 11.71 7.34
N GLN A 11 -10.58 11.53 6.91
CA GLN A 11 -11.26 12.45 5.98
C GLN A 11 -11.74 13.75 6.66
N ARG A 12 -11.55 13.94 7.96
CA ARG A 12 -12.01 15.15 8.67
C ARG A 12 -11.42 16.43 8.11
N ASN A 13 -10.21 16.38 7.56
CA ASN A 13 -9.48 17.52 7.03
C ASN A 13 -9.66 17.72 5.51
N PHE A 14 -10.52 16.94 4.87
CA PHE A 14 -10.80 17.11 3.45
C PHE A 14 -11.47 18.46 3.19
N THR A 15 -11.02 19.13 2.15
CA THR A 15 -11.63 20.36 1.65
C THR A 15 -13.04 20.06 1.10
N VAL A 16 -13.83 21.09 0.95
CA VAL A 16 -15.17 20.98 0.32
C VAL A 16 -15.09 20.41 -1.09
N GLN A 17 -14.04 20.79 -1.83
CA GLN A 17 -13.85 20.29 -3.20
C GLN A 17 -13.50 18.80 -3.23
N GLU A 18 -12.63 18.32 -2.37
CA GLU A 18 -12.27 16.90 -2.26
C GLU A 18 -13.48 16.06 -1.87
N ARG A 19 -14.31 16.51 -0.92
CA ARG A 19 -15.56 15.84 -0.54
C ARG A 19 -16.52 15.72 -1.73
N LYS A 20 -16.74 16.81 -2.46
CA LYS A 20 -17.59 16.81 -3.66
C LYS A 20 -17.08 15.84 -4.73
N SER A 21 -15.77 15.79 -4.95
CA SER A 21 -15.16 14.86 -5.92
C SER A 21 -15.37 13.40 -5.52
N LEU A 22 -15.21 13.07 -4.23
CA LEU A 22 -15.47 11.74 -3.70
C LEU A 22 -16.94 11.34 -3.79
N ASP A 23 -17.85 12.25 -3.45
CA ASP A 23 -19.29 12.02 -3.55
C ASP A 23 -19.72 11.79 -4.99
N ALA A 24 -19.16 12.55 -5.94
CA ALA A 24 -19.39 12.35 -7.37
C ALA A 24 -18.88 10.98 -7.85
N ALA A 25 -17.67 10.57 -7.45
CA ALA A 25 -17.09 9.27 -7.79
C ALA A 25 -17.91 8.12 -7.18
N LYS A 26 -18.40 8.27 -5.95
CA LYS A 26 -19.28 7.31 -5.29
C LYS A 26 -20.62 7.19 -6.03
N SER A 27 -21.24 8.31 -6.39
CA SER A 27 -22.52 8.34 -7.12
C SER A 27 -22.39 7.74 -8.53
N ALA A 28 -21.22 7.89 -9.16
CA ALA A 28 -20.92 7.29 -10.45
C ALA A 28 -20.56 5.78 -10.38
N GLY A 29 -20.52 5.19 -9.17
CA GLY A 29 -20.13 3.79 -8.97
C GLY A 29 -18.65 3.49 -9.22
N VAL A 30 -17.81 4.51 -9.37
CA VAL A 30 -16.37 4.38 -9.62
C VAL A 30 -15.62 4.06 -8.33
N PHE A 31 -16.19 4.44 -7.20
CA PHE A 31 -15.59 4.28 -5.88
C PHE A 31 -16.65 3.93 -4.83
N SER A 32 -16.30 3.01 -3.93
CA SER A 32 -17.08 2.71 -2.73
C SER A 32 -16.18 2.58 -1.51
N TYR A 33 -16.65 3.06 -0.36
CA TYR A 33 -15.93 2.81 0.89
C TYR A 33 -16.13 1.37 1.34
N LYS A 34 -15.04 0.80 1.83
CA LYS A 34 -15.04 -0.45 2.59
C LYS A 34 -15.46 -0.20 4.04
N THR A 35 -15.94 -1.22 4.71
CA THR A 35 -16.09 -1.19 6.17
C THR A 35 -14.71 -1.19 6.84
N VAL A 36 -14.64 -0.87 8.12
CA VAL A 36 -13.39 -0.91 8.90
C VAL A 36 -12.79 -2.31 8.90
N GLU A 37 -13.61 -3.34 9.04
CA GLU A 37 -13.22 -4.74 9.01
C GLU A 37 -12.65 -5.15 7.64
N GLN A 38 -13.29 -4.73 6.56
CA GLN A 38 -12.79 -4.96 5.20
C GLN A 38 -11.44 -4.25 4.96
N GLY A 39 -11.28 -3.03 5.49
CA GLY A 39 -10.01 -2.30 5.43
C GLY A 39 -8.91 -2.99 6.23
N ALA A 40 -9.23 -3.58 7.38
CA ALA A 40 -8.28 -4.33 8.20
C ALA A 40 -7.86 -5.67 7.57
N ALA A 41 -8.70 -6.26 6.72
CA ALA A 41 -8.47 -7.60 6.17
C ALA A 41 -7.12 -7.75 5.47
N THR A 42 -6.68 -6.75 4.69
CA THR A 42 -5.37 -6.79 4.00
C THR A 42 -4.21 -6.86 5.00
N THR A 43 -4.30 -6.16 6.13
CA THR A 43 -3.31 -6.22 7.22
C THR A 43 -3.27 -7.60 7.87
N ILE A 44 -4.44 -8.19 8.13
CA ILE A 44 -4.54 -9.53 8.70
C ILE A 44 -3.93 -10.57 7.76
N VAL A 45 -4.27 -10.51 6.46
CA VAL A 45 -3.67 -11.39 5.44
C VAL A 45 -2.14 -11.27 5.44
N ALA A 46 -1.60 -10.05 5.45
CA ALA A 46 -0.15 -9.82 5.49
C ALA A 46 0.51 -10.43 6.74
N ALA A 47 -0.19 -10.43 7.88
CA ALA A 47 0.35 -10.87 9.16
C ALA A 47 0.30 -12.40 9.36
N VAL A 48 -0.74 -13.07 8.85
CA VAL A 48 -1.02 -14.47 9.23
C VAL A 48 -1.16 -15.44 8.05
N ALA A 49 -1.21 -14.97 6.81
CA ALA A 49 -1.39 -15.85 5.67
C ALA A 49 -0.10 -16.66 5.40
N PRO A 50 -0.18 -18.01 5.37
CA PRO A 50 1.00 -18.87 5.29
C PRO A 50 1.87 -18.63 4.06
N GLN A 51 1.29 -18.19 2.94
CA GLN A 51 2.02 -17.92 1.69
C GLN A 51 3.03 -16.78 1.81
N PHE A 52 2.87 -15.86 2.79
CA PHE A 52 3.77 -14.73 3.01
C PHE A 52 4.75 -14.96 4.17
N ALA A 53 4.60 -16.06 4.92
CA ALA A 53 5.44 -16.36 6.08
C ALA A 53 6.93 -16.56 5.75
N PRO A 54 7.32 -17.22 4.63
CA PRO A 54 8.73 -17.51 4.34
C PRO A 54 9.48 -16.34 3.68
N THR A 55 8.80 -15.32 3.18
CA THR A 55 9.40 -14.26 2.37
C THR A 55 8.89 -12.89 2.79
N GLY A 56 9.63 -11.84 2.43
CA GLY A 56 9.25 -10.44 2.65
C GLY A 56 9.26 -9.65 1.34
N GLY A 57 8.94 -8.34 1.44
CA GLY A 57 8.97 -7.46 0.28
C GLY A 57 7.69 -7.49 -0.58
N HIS A 58 6.64 -8.13 -0.11
CA HIS A 58 5.36 -8.21 -0.80
C HIS A 58 4.57 -6.90 -0.68
N PHE A 59 3.91 -6.49 -1.76
CA PHE A 59 2.93 -5.42 -1.73
C PHE A 59 1.53 -6.04 -1.90
N LEU A 60 0.70 -5.87 -0.87
CA LEU A 60 -0.66 -6.39 -0.88
C LEU A 60 -1.65 -5.27 -1.15
N ASP A 61 -2.64 -5.56 -1.99
CA ASP A 61 -3.77 -4.71 -2.28
C ASP A 61 -5.06 -5.55 -2.24
N ASP A 62 -6.03 -5.07 -1.50
CA ASP A 62 -7.34 -5.72 -1.34
C ASP A 62 -7.27 -7.20 -0.94
N GLY A 63 -6.39 -7.53 0.02
CA GLY A 63 -6.21 -8.88 0.53
C GLY A 63 -5.40 -9.82 -0.36
N ASN A 64 -4.89 -9.36 -1.49
CA ASN A 64 -4.11 -10.15 -2.43
C ASN A 64 -2.74 -9.53 -2.68
N GLU A 65 -1.80 -10.32 -3.20
CA GLU A 65 -0.56 -9.77 -3.71
C GLU A 65 -0.84 -8.99 -5.00
N ALA A 66 -0.36 -7.73 -5.03
CA ALA A 66 -0.55 -6.86 -6.17
C ALA A 66 0.31 -7.33 -7.37
N TYR A 67 -0.26 -7.27 -8.56
CA TYR A 67 0.50 -7.52 -9.78
C TYR A 67 1.35 -6.29 -10.15
N THR A 68 2.50 -6.55 -10.77
CA THR A 68 3.42 -5.49 -11.18
C THR A 68 2.93 -4.79 -12.44
N VAL A 69 2.98 -3.46 -12.43
CA VAL A 69 2.71 -2.59 -13.59
C VAL A 69 3.91 -1.71 -13.91
N ARG A 70 4.07 -1.35 -15.18
CA ARG A 70 5.24 -0.62 -15.68
C ARG A 70 5.09 0.91 -15.61
N ASN A 71 3.87 1.41 -15.77
CA ASN A 71 3.60 2.84 -15.90
C ASN A 71 2.20 3.22 -15.41
N ASP A 72 1.91 4.52 -15.39
CA ASP A 72 0.63 5.05 -14.92
C ASP A 72 -0.55 4.66 -15.81
N ALA A 73 -0.35 4.53 -17.12
CA ALA A 73 -1.42 4.12 -18.04
C ALA A 73 -1.84 2.66 -17.79
N GLU A 74 -0.88 1.79 -17.46
CA GLU A 74 -1.18 0.41 -17.07
C GLU A 74 -1.86 0.37 -15.71
N LEU A 75 -1.38 1.16 -14.73
CA LEU A 75 -1.99 1.27 -13.41
C LEU A 75 -3.45 1.77 -13.49
N ALA A 76 -3.74 2.74 -14.35
CA ALA A 76 -5.10 3.25 -14.55
C ALA A 76 -6.08 2.18 -15.05
N ARG A 77 -5.58 1.21 -15.84
CA ARG A 77 -6.38 0.06 -16.34
C ARG A 77 -6.47 -1.08 -15.33
N ARG A 78 -5.53 -1.14 -14.40
CA ARG A 78 -5.37 -2.21 -13.41
C ARG A 78 -5.09 -1.58 -12.03
N PRO A 79 -6.13 -1.08 -11.33
CA PRO A 79 -5.98 -0.24 -10.13
C PRO A 79 -5.37 -0.94 -8.92
N HIS A 80 -5.36 -2.29 -8.90
CA HIS A 80 -4.74 -3.09 -7.84
C HIS A 80 -3.27 -3.47 -8.15
N GLY A 81 -2.63 -2.73 -9.05
CA GLY A 81 -1.25 -2.94 -9.42
C GLY A 81 -0.26 -2.16 -8.54
N VAL A 82 0.99 -2.60 -8.54
CA VAL A 82 2.13 -1.90 -7.94
C VAL A 82 3.19 -1.63 -9.00
N LYS A 83 3.76 -0.44 -9.01
CA LYS A 83 4.82 -0.11 -9.96
C LYS A 83 6.08 -0.90 -9.68
N GLN A 84 6.74 -1.38 -10.71
CA GLN A 84 7.93 -2.22 -10.61
C GLN A 84 9.02 -1.62 -9.72
N TRP A 85 9.27 -0.31 -9.81
CA TRP A 85 10.28 0.37 -9.00
C TRP A 85 9.97 0.33 -7.49
N ALA A 86 8.70 0.18 -7.08
CA ALA A 86 8.31 0.10 -5.67
C ALA A 86 8.66 -1.25 -5.03
N LEU A 87 8.99 -2.25 -5.84
CA LEU A 87 9.43 -3.58 -5.41
C LEU A 87 10.94 -3.80 -5.66
N ASP A 88 11.66 -2.76 -6.09
CA ASP A 88 13.09 -2.86 -6.36
C ASP A 88 13.91 -2.95 -5.06
N PRO A 89 14.65 -4.05 -4.82
CA PRO A 89 15.37 -4.26 -3.58
C PRO A 89 16.55 -3.30 -3.39
N GLU A 90 17.16 -2.83 -4.48
CA GLU A 90 18.26 -1.86 -4.39
C GLU A 90 17.73 -0.49 -3.93
N SER A 91 16.63 -0.04 -4.52
CA SER A 91 15.92 1.18 -4.10
C SER A 91 15.44 1.10 -2.65
N ALA A 92 14.92 -0.04 -2.22
CA ALA A 92 14.49 -0.28 -0.85
C ALA A 92 15.67 -0.19 0.13
N THR A 93 16.80 -0.81 -0.20
CA THR A 93 18.04 -0.75 0.61
C THR A 93 18.55 0.68 0.71
N ARG A 94 18.60 1.40 -0.42
CA ARG A 94 19.02 2.80 -0.45
C ARG A 94 18.11 3.69 0.41
N LEU A 95 16.80 3.53 0.28
CA LEU A 95 15.83 4.27 1.09
C LEU A 95 16.01 3.99 2.58
N TRP A 96 16.24 2.74 2.95
CA TRP A 96 16.51 2.36 4.34
C TRP A 96 17.75 3.06 4.89
N LEU A 97 18.87 3.03 4.16
CA LEU A 97 20.12 3.67 4.58
C LEU A 97 20.00 5.18 4.73
N VAL A 98 19.34 5.84 3.77
CA VAL A 98 19.08 7.29 3.83
C VAL A 98 18.19 7.62 5.04
N SER A 99 17.13 6.86 5.27
CA SER A 99 16.20 7.06 6.37
C SER A 99 16.89 6.84 7.73
N ALA A 100 17.71 5.81 7.84
CA ALA A 100 18.48 5.54 9.05
C ALA A 100 19.49 6.67 9.35
N HIS A 101 20.15 7.21 8.32
CA HIS A 101 21.06 8.34 8.46
C HIS A 101 20.31 9.61 8.93
N LEU A 102 19.20 9.94 8.27
CA LEU A 102 18.41 11.14 8.59
C LEU A 102 17.79 11.10 9.99
N THR A 103 17.46 9.92 10.50
CA THR A 103 16.90 9.73 11.84
C THR A 103 17.93 9.51 12.93
N GLY A 104 19.24 9.51 12.59
CA GLY A 104 20.33 9.22 13.53
C GLY A 104 20.32 7.80 14.08
N ARG A 105 19.54 6.89 13.52
CA ARG A 105 19.53 5.48 13.90
C ARG A 105 20.66 4.76 13.19
N LEU A 106 21.46 4.00 13.95
CA LEU A 106 22.40 3.04 13.40
C LEU A 106 21.60 2.04 12.53
N ALA A 107 22.06 1.84 11.30
CA ALA A 107 21.45 0.85 10.42
C ALA A 107 21.37 -0.50 11.17
N TYR A 108 20.16 -1.04 11.29
CA TYR A 108 19.99 -2.41 11.78
C TYR A 108 20.75 -3.33 10.80
N ARG A 109 21.84 -3.90 11.27
CA ARG A 109 22.52 -4.99 10.56
C ARG A 109 21.61 -6.21 10.68
N GLY A 110 20.68 -6.33 9.75
CA GLY A 110 19.95 -7.57 9.57
C GLY A 110 20.99 -8.69 9.42
N THR A 111 20.99 -9.63 10.33
CA THR A 111 21.71 -10.88 10.17
C THR A 111 21.16 -11.51 8.90
N ALA A 112 21.95 -11.47 7.82
CA ALA A 112 21.70 -12.32 6.66
C ALA A 112 21.67 -13.75 7.20
N GLY A 113 20.47 -14.30 7.30
CA GLY A 113 20.27 -15.69 7.68
C GLY A 113 20.99 -16.57 6.67
N ARG A 114 21.78 -17.47 7.18
CA ARG A 114 22.41 -18.56 6.43
C ARG A 114 21.35 -19.49 5.85
#